data_2b833620e02384a4e9e22c6417b12e32
#
_entry.id   2b833620e02384a4e9e22c6417b12e32
#
_cell.length_a   1.000
_cell.length_b   1.000
_cell.length_c   1.000
_cell.angle_alpha   90.00
_cell.angle_beta   90.00
_cell.angle_gamma   90.00
#
_symmetry.space_group_name_H-M   'P 1'
#
loop_
_entity.id
_entity.type
_entity.pdbx_description
1 polymer ?
#
loop_
_entity_poly.entity_id
_entity_poly.type
_entity_poly.pdbx_seq_one_letter_code
_entity_poly.pdbx_strand_id
1 'polypeptide(L)'
;MTRIAIVEDEAAVREQLAGYVQRYTRQYGIQFEVTMFTDGVEILEDYRPVYDIIFLDVKMQHLDGMETARRIRELDSDVLLIFITNMAQYAIKGYAVGALDYVLKPVPYFAFSQQLQKAVNQLAKRTRHYLAVPVDGGMRRLDAATIYYIESEGHRVHFYTEDGDFSAPGALKALEEKLTGRLFARCNSGYLVNLAQVSGVQQNTVQVGPHELQISRPKRRAFLAALADYIGGEGA
;
A
#
# COMPACT_ATOMS: atom_id res chain seq x y z
N MET A 1 5.21 1.59 6.28
CA MET A 1 5.42 0.26 6.94
C MET A 1 4.07 -0.38 7.10
N THR A 2 3.90 -1.65 6.72
CA THR A 2 2.59 -2.34 6.81
C THR A 2 2.32 -2.78 8.24
N ARG A 3 1.16 -2.42 8.79
CA ARG A 3 0.75 -2.72 10.16
C ARG A 3 -0.18 -3.92 10.21
N ILE A 4 0.20 -4.92 11.01
CA ILE A 4 -0.54 -6.17 11.18
C ILE A 4 -1.06 -6.27 12.62
N ALA A 5 -2.35 -6.55 12.78
CA ALA A 5 -2.89 -7.02 14.04
C ALA A 5 -3.09 -8.54 14.01
N ILE A 6 -2.79 -9.22 15.11
CA ILE A 6 -3.08 -10.64 15.35
C ILE A 6 -3.97 -10.72 16.57
N VAL A 7 -5.21 -11.19 16.40
CA VAL A 7 -6.22 -11.32 17.45
C VAL A 7 -6.51 -12.80 17.67
N GLU A 8 -6.02 -13.34 18.78
CA GLU A 8 -5.99 -14.78 19.07
C GLU A 8 -5.88 -15.01 20.57
N ASP A 9 -6.80 -15.74 21.19
CA ASP A 9 -6.79 -15.98 22.64
C ASP A 9 -5.76 -17.04 23.06
N GLU A 10 -5.42 -17.99 22.19
CA GLU A 10 -4.43 -19.01 22.46
C GLU A 10 -3.00 -18.48 22.24
N ALA A 11 -2.25 -18.27 23.34
CA ALA A 11 -0.92 -17.67 23.32
C ALA A 11 0.06 -18.41 22.38
N ALA A 12 0.03 -19.75 22.36
CA ALA A 12 0.92 -20.54 21.50
C ALA A 12 0.67 -20.29 20.00
N VAL A 13 -0.60 -20.15 19.60
CA VAL A 13 -0.99 -19.86 18.20
C VAL A 13 -0.63 -18.42 17.86
N ARG A 14 -0.90 -17.47 18.75
CA ARG A 14 -0.58 -16.05 18.58
C ARG A 14 0.92 -15.83 18.34
N GLU A 15 1.77 -16.45 19.17
CA GLU A 15 3.23 -16.41 19.02
C GLU A 15 3.70 -17.11 17.74
N GLN A 16 3.08 -18.23 17.37
CA GLN A 16 3.39 -18.92 16.14
C GLN A 16 3.13 -18.03 14.91
N LEU A 17 1.98 -17.35 14.87
CA LEU A 17 1.62 -16.45 13.77
C LEU A 17 2.57 -15.25 13.68
N ALA A 18 2.92 -14.65 14.82
CA ALA A 18 3.93 -13.57 14.88
C ALA A 18 5.30 -14.06 14.37
N GLY A 19 5.72 -15.26 14.74
CA GLY A 19 6.93 -15.92 14.23
C GLY A 19 6.89 -16.14 12.71
N TYR A 20 5.70 -16.43 12.16
CA TYR A 20 5.51 -16.56 10.71
C TYR A 20 5.66 -15.22 9.98
N VAL A 21 5.15 -14.12 10.55
CA VAL A 21 5.37 -12.77 9.99
C VAL A 21 6.86 -12.43 9.97
N GLN A 22 7.59 -12.69 11.08
CA GLN A 22 9.04 -12.47 11.14
C GLN A 22 9.82 -13.31 10.11
N ARG A 23 9.41 -14.59 9.93
CA ARG A 23 10.01 -15.47 8.92
C ARG A 23 9.76 -14.92 7.51
N TYR A 24 8.55 -14.43 7.23
CA TYR A 24 8.19 -13.81 5.96
C TYR A 24 9.01 -12.55 5.69
N THR A 25 9.16 -11.67 6.71
CA THR A 25 10.04 -10.48 6.63
C THR A 25 11.46 -10.86 6.20
N ARG A 26 12.05 -11.87 6.84
CA ARG A 26 13.42 -12.34 6.50
C ARG A 26 13.52 -12.93 5.09
N GLN A 27 12.47 -13.60 4.62
CA GLN A 27 12.45 -14.28 3.33
C GLN A 27 12.25 -13.31 2.15
N TYR A 28 11.43 -12.26 2.33
CA TYR A 28 11.00 -11.39 1.24
C TYR A 28 11.45 -9.92 1.39
N GLY A 29 12.08 -9.56 2.52
CA GLY A 29 12.59 -8.20 2.76
C GLY A 29 11.52 -7.15 3.09
N ILE A 30 10.26 -7.56 3.22
CA ILE A 30 9.13 -6.65 3.51
C ILE A 30 9.02 -6.46 5.02
N GLN A 31 9.01 -5.21 5.50
CA GLN A 31 8.91 -4.87 6.92
C GLN A 31 7.46 -4.76 7.38
N PHE A 32 7.17 -5.33 8.55
CA PHE A 32 5.88 -5.28 9.20
C PHE A 32 6.01 -4.81 10.65
N GLU A 33 5.05 -4.03 11.09
CA GLU A 33 4.80 -3.75 12.51
C GLU A 33 3.67 -4.67 12.98
N VAL A 34 3.90 -5.46 14.02
CA VAL A 34 2.94 -6.46 14.50
C VAL A 34 2.47 -6.08 15.90
N THR A 35 1.15 -5.93 16.06
CA THR A 35 0.47 -5.78 17.35
C THR A 35 -0.35 -7.03 17.62
N MET A 36 -0.25 -7.57 18.84
CA MET A 36 -0.96 -8.77 19.25
C MET A 36 -2.04 -8.46 20.28
N PHE A 37 -3.21 -9.07 20.11
CA PHE A 37 -4.38 -8.95 20.98
C PHE A 37 -4.85 -10.33 21.39
N THR A 38 -5.36 -10.44 22.61
CA THR A 38 -5.82 -11.70 23.19
C THR A 38 -7.31 -11.95 22.96
N ASP A 39 -8.08 -10.92 22.59
CA ASP A 39 -9.53 -11.01 22.42
C ASP A 39 -10.06 -9.87 21.52
N GLY A 40 -11.27 -10.05 20.99
CA GLY A 40 -11.96 -9.04 20.19
C GLY A 40 -12.30 -7.76 20.97
N VAL A 41 -12.49 -7.86 22.29
CA VAL A 41 -12.71 -6.68 23.15
C VAL A 41 -11.48 -5.80 23.16
N GLU A 42 -10.29 -6.39 23.33
CA GLU A 42 -9.02 -5.67 23.45
C GLU A 42 -8.71 -4.83 22.19
N ILE A 43 -8.88 -5.40 20.98
CA ILE A 43 -8.64 -4.63 19.76
C ILE A 43 -9.68 -3.52 19.55
N LEU A 44 -10.91 -3.68 20.05
CA LEU A 44 -11.98 -2.72 19.86
C LEU A 44 -12.01 -1.60 20.91
N GLU A 45 -11.33 -1.73 22.04
CA GLU A 45 -11.35 -0.75 23.15
C GLU A 45 -10.94 0.66 22.68
N ASP A 46 -9.93 0.75 21.82
CA ASP A 46 -9.46 2.01 21.22
C ASP A 46 -9.18 1.84 19.72
N TYR A 47 -10.06 1.13 19.00
CA TYR A 47 -9.85 0.85 17.60
C TYR A 47 -9.72 2.13 16.77
N ARG A 48 -8.63 2.22 16.04
CA ARG A 48 -8.39 3.25 15.03
C ARG A 48 -8.03 2.56 13.71
N PRO A 49 -8.40 3.11 12.56
CA PRO A 49 -8.08 2.53 11.24
C PRO A 49 -6.59 2.74 10.91
N VAL A 50 -5.73 2.09 11.70
CA VAL A 50 -4.26 2.14 11.56
C VAL A 50 -3.67 0.82 11.06
N TYR A 51 -4.44 -0.27 11.09
CA TYR A 51 -4.00 -1.59 10.64
C TYR A 51 -4.32 -1.78 9.16
N ASP A 52 -3.38 -2.37 8.44
CA ASP A 52 -3.55 -2.76 7.03
C ASP A 52 -4.11 -4.18 6.91
N ILE A 53 -3.70 -5.07 7.82
CA ILE A 53 -4.09 -6.49 7.84
C ILE A 53 -4.43 -6.89 9.27
N ILE A 54 -5.54 -7.62 9.45
CA ILE A 54 -5.89 -8.24 10.73
C ILE A 54 -6.07 -9.75 10.51
N PHE A 55 -5.26 -10.54 11.22
CA PHE A 55 -5.49 -11.97 11.40
C PHE A 55 -6.35 -12.15 12.64
N LEU A 56 -7.48 -12.87 12.51
CA LEU A 56 -8.52 -12.90 13.53
C LEU A 56 -9.02 -14.33 13.73
N ASP A 57 -8.93 -14.86 14.96
CA ASP A 57 -9.67 -16.08 15.29
C ASP A 57 -11.15 -15.80 15.45
N VAL A 58 -11.98 -16.78 15.10
CA VAL A 58 -13.43 -16.72 15.29
C VAL A 58 -13.81 -17.06 16.72
N LYS A 59 -13.18 -18.10 17.30
CA LYS A 59 -13.55 -18.58 18.64
C LYS A 59 -12.63 -17.98 19.69
N MET A 60 -13.09 -16.91 20.33
CA MET A 60 -12.40 -16.28 21.48
C MET A 60 -13.30 -16.22 22.70
N GLN A 61 -12.72 -15.92 23.86
CA GLN A 61 -13.38 -16.11 25.14
C GLN A 61 -14.49 -15.09 25.42
N HIS A 62 -14.30 -13.80 25.12
CA HIS A 62 -15.24 -12.73 25.46
C HIS A 62 -16.03 -12.25 24.25
N LEU A 63 -15.37 -11.92 23.17
CA LEU A 63 -16.02 -11.46 21.94
C LEU A 63 -15.53 -12.28 20.75
N ASP A 64 -16.47 -12.95 20.08
CA ASP A 64 -16.13 -13.77 18.93
C ASP A 64 -15.61 -12.92 17.74
N GLY A 65 -14.79 -13.55 16.89
CA GLY A 65 -14.14 -12.86 15.78
C GLY A 65 -15.10 -12.39 14.70
N MET A 66 -16.27 -13.01 14.54
CA MET A 66 -17.25 -12.55 13.54
C MET A 66 -17.90 -11.24 13.98
N GLU A 67 -18.27 -11.13 15.25
CA GLU A 67 -18.79 -9.89 15.82
C GLU A 67 -17.71 -8.81 15.90
N THR A 68 -16.47 -9.20 16.24
CA THR A 68 -15.31 -8.31 16.19
C THR A 68 -15.12 -7.75 14.79
N ALA A 69 -15.11 -8.60 13.76
CA ALA A 69 -14.98 -8.18 12.36
C ALA A 69 -16.12 -7.26 11.92
N ARG A 70 -17.36 -7.53 12.34
CA ARG A 70 -18.51 -6.68 12.04
C ARG A 70 -18.33 -5.28 12.60
N ARG A 71 -17.94 -5.15 13.86
CA ARG A 71 -17.68 -3.85 14.50
C ARG A 71 -16.50 -3.11 13.88
N ILE A 72 -15.44 -3.83 13.53
CA ILE A 72 -14.32 -3.24 12.79
C ILE A 72 -14.82 -2.67 11.47
N ARG A 73 -15.65 -3.38 10.71
CA ARG A 73 -16.19 -2.90 9.43
C ARG A 73 -17.05 -1.64 9.53
N GLU A 74 -17.68 -1.40 10.66
CA GLU A 74 -18.42 -0.15 10.93
C GLU A 74 -17.48 1.05 11.08
N LEU A 75 -16.23 0.82 11.51
CA LEU A 75 -15.21 1.84 11.76
C LEU A 75 -14.19 1.94 10.62
N ASP A 76 -13.92 0.81 9.94
CA ASP A 76 -12.86 0.66 8.94
C ASP A 76 -13.29 -0.33 7.85
N SER A 77 -13.67 0.22 6.70
CA SER A 77 -14.05 -0.57 5.52
C SER A 77 -12.85 -1.16 4.78
N ASP A 78 -11.66 -0.61 5.02
CA ASP A 78 -10.50 -0.86 4.16
C ASP A 78 -9.52 -1.89 4.69
N VAL A 79 -9.46 -2.12 6.01
CA VAL A 79 -8.55 -3.11 6.58
C VAL A 79 -8.78 -4.51 5.99
N LEU A 80 -7.70 -5.24 5.68
CA LEU A 80 -7.80 -6.61 5.17
C LEU A 80 -7.98 -7.59 6.33
N LEU A 81 -9.15 -8.24 6.39
CA LEU A 81 -9.46 -9.25 7.40
C LEU A 81 -9.17 -10.65 6.86
N ILE A 82 -8.41 -11.45 7.61
CA ILE A 82 -8.13 -12.86 7.32
C ILE A 82 -8.47 -13.66 8.57
N PHE A 83 -9.44 -14.56 8.46
CA PHE A 83 -9.77 -15.46 9.57
C PHE A 83 -8.81 -16.64 9.65
N ILE A 84 -8.35 -16.95 10.86
CA ILE A 84 -7.53 -18.13 11.17
C ILE A 84 -8.17 -18.88 12.34
N THR A 85 -8.85 -19.99 12.09
CA THR A 85 -9.70 -20.62 13.09
C THR A 85 -9.93 -22.13 12.85
N ASN A 86 -10.43 -22.84 13.87
CA ASN A 86 -10.89 -24.23 13.75
C ASN A 86 -12.32 -24.35 13.20
N MET A 87 -13.05 -23.26 12.99
CA MET A 87 -14.50 -23.22 12.77
C MET A 87 -14.86 -23.20 11.28
N ALA A 88 -14.72 -24.30 10.56
CA ALA A 88 -14.99 -24.40 9.11
C ALA A 88 -16.37 -23.87 8.67
N GLN A 89 -17.41 -24.03 9.53
CA GLN A 89 -18.77 -23.59 9.24
C GLN A 89 -18.96 -22.08 9.12
N TYR A 90 -17.99 -21.28 9.59
CA TYR A 90 -18.03 -19.82 9.48
C TYR A 90 -17.42 -19.26 8.20
N ALA A 91 -16.80 -20.10 7.37
CA ALA A 91 -16.21 -19.64 6.10
C ALA A 91 -17.21 -18.88 5.22
N ILE A 92 -18.47 -19.37 5.11
CA ILE A 92 -19.52 -18.69 4.35
C ILE A 92 -19.89 -17.33 4.98
N LYS A 93 -19.91 -17.24 6.32
CA LYS A 93 -20.22 -16.00 7.04
C LYS A 93 -19.10 -14.94 6.92
N GLY A 94 -17.84 -15.36 6.69
CA GLY A 94 -16.72 -14.45 6.45
C GLY A 94 -16.93 -13.54 5.24
N TYR A 95 -17.66 -14.01 4.22
CA TYR A 95 -18.04 -13.16 3.08
C TYR A 95 -18.92 -11.96 3.47
N ALA A 96 -19.77 -12.10 4.48
CA ALA A 96 -20.66 -11.03 4.92
C ALA A 96 -19.91 -9.83 5.52
N VAL A 97 -18.72 -10.04 6.07
CA VAL A 97 -17.82 -8.98 6.60
C VAL A 97 -16.73 -8.60 5.62
N GLY A 98 -16.78 -9.07 4.38
CA GLY A 98 -15.78 -8.75 3.35
C GLY A 98 -14.38 -9.25 3.72
N ALA A 99 -14.27 -10.41 4.35
CA ALA A 99 -12.96 -11.01 4.65
C ALA A 99 -12.21 -11.34 3.35
N LEU A 100 -10.90 -11.12 3.37
CA LEU A 100 -10.01 -11.45 2.25
C LEU A 100 -9.88 -12.96 2.07
N ASP A 101 -9.78 -13.68 3.19
CA ASP A 101 -9.67 -15.14 3.18
C ASP A 101 -10.03 -15.76 4.54
N TYR A 102 -10.06 -17.10 4.53
CA TYR A 102 -10.41 -17.94 5.65
C TYR A 102 -9.48 -19.15 5.70
N VAL A 103 -8.72 -19.31 6.78
CA VAL A 103 -7.71 -20.36 6.94
C VAL A 103 -8.05 -21.25 8.12
N LEU A 104 -8.07 -22.56 7.90
CA LEU A 104 -8.31 -23.52 8.97
C LEU A 104 -7.03 -23.85 9.74
N LYS A 105 -7.12 -23.87 11.06
CA LYS A 105 -6.07 -24.42 11.96
C LYS A 105 -6.04 -25.96 11.83
N PRO A 106 -4.86 -26.61 11.95
CA PRO A 106 -3.53 -26.01 12.16
C PRO A 106 -2.98 -25.34 10.89
N VAL A 107 -2.43 -24.16 11.03
CA VAL A 107 -1.93 -23.36 9.91
C VAL A 107 -0.45 -23.66 9.66
N PRO A 108 -0.09 -24.36 8.58
CA PRO A 108 1.32 -24.49 8.19
C PRO A 108 1.84 -23.14 7.64
N TYR A 109 3.14 -22.89 7.84
CA TYR A 109 3.77 -21.65 7.35
C TYR A 109 3.49 -21.37 5.85
N PHE A 110 3.49 -22.41 5.03
CA PHE A 110 3.21 -22.26 3.59
C PHE A 110 1.82 -21.64 3.34
N ALA A 111 0.77 -22.14 3.99
CA ALA A 111 -0.58 -21.59 3.85
C ALA A 111 -0.66 -20.14 4.36
N PHE A 112 -0.06 -19.87 5.53
CA PHE A 112 0.02 -18.52 6.09
C PHE A 112 0.74 -17.55 5.13
N SER A 113 1.91 -17.95 4.60
CA SER A 113 2.71 -17.09 3.72
C SER A 113 1.99 -16.76 2.41
N GLN A 114 1.20 -17.69 1.87
CA GLN A 114 0.35 -17.42 0.70
C GLN A 114 -0.73 -16.37 0.98
N GLN A 115 -1.37 -16.42 2.17
CA GLN A 115 -2.38 -15.45 2.55
C GLN A 115 -1.77 -14.07 2.80
N LEU A 116 -0.62 -14.03 3.48
CA LEU A 116 0.10 -12.77 3.69
C LEU A 116 0.55 -12.17 2.34
N GLN A 117 1.06 -12.98 1.42
CA GLN A 117 1.41 -12.53 0.06
C GLN A 117 0.20 -11.98 -0.69
N LYS A 118 -0.96 -12.65 -0.59
CA LYS A 118 -2.22 -12.18 -1.19
C LYS A 118 -2.63 -10.82 -0.61
N ALA A 119 -2.53 -10.65 0.71
CA ALA A 119 -2.84 -9.40 1.38
C ALA A 119 -1.88 -8.27 0.96
N VAL A 120 -0.57 -8.50 0.97
CA VAL A 120 0.45 -7.55 0.52
C VAL A 120 0.20 -7.13 -0.94
N ASN A 121 -0.08 -8.08 -1.83
CA ASN A 121 -0.41 -7.78 -3.22
C ASN A 121 -1.70 -6.96 -3.35
N GLN A 122 -2.69 -7.16 -2.48
CA GLN A 122 -3.93 -6.38 -2.49
C GLN A 122 -3.70 -4.95 -1.97
N LEU A 123 -2.90 -4.77 -0.93
CA LEU A 123 -2.47 -3.45 -0.47
C LEU A 123 -1.70 -2.70 -1.56
N ALA A 124 -0.74 -3.37 -2.20
CA ALA A 124 0.00 -2.80 -3.32
C ALA A 124 -0.92 -2.38 -4.48
N LYS A 125 -2.00 -3.15 -4.76
CA LYS A 125 -2.99 -2.77 -5.78
C LYS A 125 -3.82 -1.55 -5.38
N ARG A 126 -4.13 -1.36 -4.09
CA ARG A 126 -4.88 -0.19 -3.58
C ARG A 126 -4.06 1.09 -3.68
N THR A 127 -2.75 1.00 -3.47
CA THR A 127 -1.81 2.13 -3.64
C THR A 127 -1.44 2.40 -5.10
N ARG A 128 -1.79 1.48 -6.04
CA ARG A 128 -1.53 1.69 -7.46
C ARG A 128 -2.50 2.71 -8.04
N HIS A 129 -1.97 3.84 -8.41
CA HIS A 129 -2.70 4.86 -9.17
C HIS A 129 -2.54 4.61 -10.66
N TYR A 130 -3.66 4.30 -11.32
CA TYR A 130 -3.65 4.14 -12.76
C TYR A 130 -4.09 5.44 -13.45
N LEU A 131 -3.31 5.87 -14.44
CA LEU A 131 -3.67 6.92 -15.37
C LEU A 131 -4.27 6.31 -16.65
N ALA A 132 -5.40 6.82 -17.08
CA ALA A 132 -5.89 6.62 -18.44
C ALA A 132 -5.38 7.78 -19.29
N VAL A 133 -4.44 7.48 -20.19
CA VAL A 133 -3.79 8.48 -21.05
C VAL A 133 -4.27 8.27 -22.49
N PRO A 134 -4.83 9.31 -23.15
CA PRO A 134 -5.19 9.20 -24.58
C PRO A 134 -3.91 9.05 -25.41
N VAL A 135 -3.91 8.08 -26.31
CA VAL A 135 -2.84 7.84 -27.28
C VAL A 135 -3.42 7.70 -28.66
N ASP A 136 -2.59 7.79 -29.70
CA ASP A 136 -3.06 7.60 -31.06
C ASP A 136 -3.70 6.21 -31.22
N GLY A 137 -5.00 6.20 -31.53
CA GLY A 137 -5.78 4.97 -31.69
C GLY A 137 -6.50 4.44 -30.45
N GLY A 138 -6.49 5.16 -29.30
CA GLY A 138 -7.22 4.71 -28.12
C GLY A 138 -6.79 5.30 -26.78
N MET A 139 -6.88 4.48 -25.73
CA MET A 139 -6.50 4.83 -24.37
C MET A 139 -5.46 3.83 -23.84
N ARG A 140 -4.37 4.34 -23.30
CA ARG A 140 -3.37 3.53 -22.60
C ARG A 140 -3.61 3.63 -21.08
N ARG A 141 -3.74 2.50 -20.41
CA ARG A 141 -3.75 2.42 -18.96
C ARG A 141 -2.30 2.31 -18.48
N LEU A 142 -1.88 3.24 -17.64
CA LEU A 142 -0.52 3.35 -17.13
C LEU A 142 -0.52 3.29 -15.61
N ASP A 143 0.31 2.45 -15.02
CA ASP A 143 0.56 2.46 -13.57
C ASP A 143 1.43 3.67 -13.24
N ALA A 144 0.95 4.57 -12.39
CA ALA A 144 1.70 5.76 -12.00
C ALA A 144 3.03 5.42 -11.29
N ALA A 145 3.13 4.25 -10.65
CA ALA A 145 4.34 3.81 -9.99
C ALA A 145 5.50 3.52 -10.96
N THR A 146 5.19 3.11 -12.21
CA THR A 146 6.21 2.83 -13.25
C THR A 146 6.70 4.08 -13.98
N ILE A 147 6.11 5.24 -13.73
CA ILE A 147 6.52 6.50 -14.36
C ILE A 147 7.72 7.06 -13.58
N TYR A 148 8.81 7.33 -14.27
CA TYR A 148 9.92 8.08 -13.71
C TYR A 148 9.59 9.56 -13.59
N TYR A 149 9.21 10.18 -14.72
CA TYR A 149 8.78 11.57 -14.79
C TYR A 149 7.96 11.82 -16.05
N ILE A 150 7.29 12.97 -16.08
CA ILE A 150 6.52 13.46 -17.22
C ILE A 150 7.07 14.81 -17.64
N GLU A 151 7.35 14.96 -18.91
CA GLU A 151 7.84 16.19 -19.52
C GLU A 151 6.75 16.88 -20.35
N SER A 152 6.71 18.21 -20.29
CA SER A 152 5.83 19.02 -21.16
C SER A 152 6.60 19.53 -22.36
N GLU A 153 6.14 19.21 -23.56
CA GLU A 153 6.66 19.74 -24.81
C GLU A 153 5.52 20.29 -25.70
N GLY A 154 5.41 21.61 -25.72
CA GLY A 154 4.32 22.28 -26.46
C GLY A 154 2.94 21.89 -25.95
N HIS A 155 2.13 21.27 -26.82
CA HIS A 155 0.78 20.77 -26.50
C HIS A 155 0.74 19.26 -26.18
N ARG A 156 1.90 18.64 -26.02
CA ARG A 156 2.03 17.22 -25.70
C ARG A 156 2.76 17.06 -24.38
N VAL A 157 2.60 15.86 -23.80
CA VAL A 157 3.34 15.39 -22.64
C VAL A 157 4.06 14.10 -23.00
N HIS A 158 5.30 13.97 -22.59
CA HIS A 158 6.12 12.78 -22.76
C HIS A 158 6.22 12.06 -21.43
N PHE A 159 5.89 10.78 -21.41
CA PHE A 159 5.99 9.89 -20.27
C PHE A 159 7.27 9.07 -20.41
N TYR A 160 8.13 9.15 -19.40
CA TYR A 160 9.33 8.33 -19.26
C TYR A 160 9.05 7.26 -18.22
N THR A 161 9.05 5.98 -18.63
CA THR A 161 8.57 4.87 -17.78
C THR A 161 9.49 3.66 -17.85
N GLU A 162 9.37 2.78 -16.86
CA GLU A 162 10.08 1.48 -16.83
C GLU A 162 9.77 0.62 -18.06
N ASP A 163 8.54 0.71 -18.60
CA ASP A 163 8.06 -0.09 -19.74
C ASP A 163 8.31 0.57 -21.10
N GLY A 164 9.07 1.68 -21.13
CA GLY A 164 9.38 2.47 -22.31
C GLY A 164 8.62 3.80 -22.38
N ASP A 165 9.12 4.69 -23.24
CA ASP A 165 8.71 6.07 -23.32
C ASP A 165 7.64 6.26 -24.41
N PHE A 166 6.73 7.20 -24.19
CA PHE A 166 5.71 7.57 -25.18
C PHE A 166 5.20 8.99 -24.96
N SER A 167 4.57 9.56 -25.98
CA SER A 167 3.96 10.88 -25.89
C SER A 167 2.45 10.83 -26.06
N ALA A 168 1.77 11.77 -25.42
CA ALA A 168 0.32 11.91 -25.48
C ALA A 168 -0.09 13.38 -25.61
N PRO A 169 -1.22 13.71 -26.25
CA PRO A 169 -1.77 15.05 -26.20
C PRO A 169 -2.21 15.38 -24.77
N GLY A 170 -1.92 16.60 -24.32
CA GLY A 170 -2.32 17.03 -22.99
C GLY A 170 -1.43 18.10 -22.39
N ALA A 171 -1.84 18.59 -21.22
CA ALA A 171 -1.09 19.59 -20.45
C ALA A 171 -0.61 18.99 -19.14
N LEU A 172 0.64 19.30 -18.79
CA LEU A 172 1.27 18.81 -17.54
C LEU A 172 0.49 19.25 -16.29
N LYS A 173 -0.19 20.42 -16.32
CA LYS A 173 -1.02 20.89 -15.21
C LYS A 173 -2.21 19.97 -14.95
N ALA A 174 -2.88 19.49 -15.99
CA ALA A 174 -4.01 18.57 -15.84
C ALA A 174 -3.59 17.19 -15.29
N LEU A 175 -2.37 16.75 -15.62
CA LEU A 175 -1.78 15.54 -15.04
C LEU A 175 -1.36 15.75 -13.58
N GLU A 176 -0.78 16.89 -13.27
CA GLU A 176 -0.45 17.28 -11.89
C GLU A 176 -1.69 17.21 -10.99
N GLU A 177 -2.84 17.77 -11.44
CA GLU A 177 -4.11 17.71 -10.71
C GLU A 177 -4.62 16.26 -10.50
N LYS A 178 -4.48 15.40 -11.50
CA LYS A 178 -4.87 13.99 -11.42
C LYS A 178 -3.92 13.13 -10.56
N LEU A 179 -2.67 13.52 -10.48
CA LEU A 179 -1.61 12.87 -9.70
C LEU A 179 -1.39 13.55 -8.34
N THR A 180 -2.24 14.54 -8.00
CA THR A 180 -2.15 15.29 -6.74
C THR A 180 -2.32 14.35 -5.57
N GLY A 181 -1.45 14.50 -4.60
CA GLY A 181 -1.66 13.94 -3.30
C GLY A 181 -0.54 13.08 -2.74
N ARG A 182 0.60 12.87 -3.39
CA ARG A 182 1.78 12.32 -2.66
C ARG A 182 2.92 11.76 -3.53
N LEU A 183 2.64 11.33 -4.77
CA LEU A 183 3.66 10.61 -5.56
C LEU A 183 4.45 11.52 -6.52
N PHE A 184 3.90 12.67 -6.90
CA PHE A 184 4.50 13.51 -7.94
C PHE A 184 4.69 14.95 -7.50
N ALA A 185 5.85 15.53 -7.85
CA ALA A 185 6.16 16.95 -7.62
C ALA A 185 6.87 17.59 -8.80
N ARG A 186 6.66 18.90 -8.99
CA ARG A 186 7.36 19.70 -10.00
C ARG A 186 8.79 20.01 -9.58
N CYS A 187 9.80 19.52 -10.32
CA CYS A 187 11.17 19.98 -10.15
C CYS A 187 11.49 21.25 -10.96
N ASN A 188 10.74 21.49 -12.05
CA ASN A 188 10.77 22.76 -12.82
C ASN A 188 9.42 22.97 -13.54
N SER A 189 9.33 23.98 -14.43
CA SER A 189 8.09 24.28 -15.17
C SER A 189 7.69 23.18 -16.14
N GLY A 190 8.63 22.43 -16.68
CA GLY A 190 8.43 21.41 -17.71
C GLY A 190 8.38 19.98 -17.19
N TYR A 191 8.80 19.69 -15.95
CA TYR A 191 8.91 18.33 -15.43
C TYR A 191 8.07 18.07 -14.19
N LEU A 192 7.32 16.97 -14.20
CA LEU A 192 6.61 16.41 -13.07
C LEU A 192 7.24 15.07 -12.71
N VAL A 193 7.87 14.99 -11.55
CA VAL A 193 8.76 13.88 -11.12
C VAL A 193 8.02 12.98 -10.15
N ASN A 194 8.14 11.67 -10.33
CA ASN A 194 7.68 10.68 -9.36
C ASN A 194 8.66 10.59 -8.20
N LEU A 195 8.20 10.97 -7.00
CA LEU A 195 9.02 11.00 -5.79
C LEU A 195 9.48 9.61 -5.34
N ALA A 196 8.68 8.57 -5.65
CA ALA A 196 9.04 7.18 -5.36
C ALA A 196 10.23 6.67 -6.19
N GLN A 197 10.49 7.28 -7.34
CA GLN A 197 11.57 6.91 -8.27
C GLN A 197 12.82 7.77 -8.09
N VAL A 198 12.83 8.68 -7.09
CA VAL A 198 13.99 9.54 -6.78
C VAL A 198 15.01 8.75 -5.97
N SER A 199 16.19 8.57 -6.52
CA SER A 199 17.32 7.92 -5.86
C SER A 199 18.30 8.91 -5.18
N GLY A 200 18.25 10.19 -5.54
CA GLY A 200 19.11 11.20 -4.93
C GLY A 200 18.88 12.61 -5.45
N VAL A 201 19.33 13.60 -4.68
CA VAL A 201 19.36 15.01 -5.08
C VAL A 201 20.73 15.57 -4.80
N GLN A 202 21.35 16.19 -5.82
CA GLN A 202 22.65 16.84 -5.70
C GLN A 202 22.54 18.28 -6.20
N GLN A 203 22.87 19.24 -5.35
CA GLN A 203 22.81 20.67 -5.68
C GLN A 203 21.47 21.08 -6.34
N ASN A 204 21.43 21.19 -7.66
CA ASN A 204 20.29 21.59 -8.46
C ASN A 204 19.80 20.48 -9.42
N THR A 205 20.22 19.24 -9.22
CA THR A 205 19.79 18.08 -10.01
C THR A 205 19.10 17.05 -9.14
N VAL A 206 18.19 16.28 -9.71
CA VAL A 206 17.53 15.13 -9.10
C VAL A 206 17.74 13.92 -10.00
N GLN A 207 18.17 12.81 -9.38
CA GLN A 207 18.30 11.52 -10.05
C GLN A 207 16.97 10.76 -9.93
N VAL A 208 16.36 10.41 -11.07
CA VAL A 208 15.06 9.75 -11.15
C VAL A 208 15.17 8.54 -12.08
N GLY A 209 15.16 7.33 -11.50
CA GLY A 209 15.51 6.15 -12.25
C GLY A 209 16.87 6.33 -12.97
N PRO A 210 16.97 6.08 -14.30
CA PRO A 210 18.21 6.25 -15.07
C PRO A 210 18.48 7.72 -15.50
N HIS A 211 17.59 8.67 -15.16
CA HIS A 211 17.64 10.04 -15.67
C HIS A 211 18.10 11.04 -14.61
N GLU A 212 18.81 12.09 -15.05
CA GLU A 212 19.16 13.25 -14.24
C GLU A 212 18.44 14.49 -14.74
N LEU A 213 17.66 15.14 -13.88
CA LEU A 213 16.83 16.28 -14.22
C LEU A 213 17.25 17.53 -13.45
N GLN A 214 17.16 18.69 -14.10
CA GLN A 214 17.46 19.98 -13.48
C GLN A 214 16.30 20.47 -12.60
N ILE A 215 16.60 20.83 -11.36
CA ILE A 215 15.67 21.49 -10.45
C ILE A 215 15.81 23.01 -10.63
N SER A 216 14.75 23.69 -11.03
CA SER A 216 14.75 25.13 -11.17
C SER A 216 14.79 25.84 -9.81
N ARG A 217 15.47 26.98 -9.72
CA ARG A 217 15.56 27.78 -8.48
C ARG A 217 14.19 28.08 -7.86
N PRO A 218 13.14 28.50 -8.63
CA PRO A 218 11.83 28.76 -8.07
C PRO A 218 11.11 27.56 -7.50
N LYS A 219 11.37 26.35 -8.04
CA LYS A 219 10.68 25.11 -7.62
C LYS A 219 11.45 24.32 -6.55
N ARG A 220 12.73 24.63 -6.34
CA ARG A 220 13.62 23.83 -5.48
C ARG A 220 13.09 23.64 -4.07
N ARG A 221 12.65 24.72 -3.41
CA ARG A 221 12.14 24.64 -2.03
C ARG A 221 10.91 23.75 -1.93
N ALA A 222 9.94 23.94 -2.82
CA ALA A 222 8.70 23.17 -2.83
C ALA A 222 8.95 21.69 -3.16
N PHE A 223 9.84 21.42 -4.13
CA PHE A 223 10.21 20.06 -4.52
C PHE A 223 10.90 19.30 -3.38
N LEU A 224 11.88 19.91 -2.70
CA LEU A 224 12.57 19.29 -1.57
C LEU A 224 11.65 19.07 -0.37
N ALA A 225 10.71 19.99 -0.11
CA ALA A 225 9.70 19.80 0.92
C ALA A 225 8.80 18.59 0.59
N ALA A 226 8.28 18.50 -0.63
CA ALA A 226 7.46 17.38 -1.07
C ALA A 226 8.22 16.02 -1.00
N LEU A 227 9.51 16.01 -1.34
CA LEU A 227 10.35 14.83 -1.23
C LEU A 227 10.58 14.43 0.24
N ALA A 228 10.82 15.39 1.12
CA ALA A 228 10.99 15.15 2.55
C ALA A 228 9.69 14.61 3.18
N ASP A 229 8.54 15.19 2.82
CA ASP A 229 7.22 14.74 3.27
C ASP A 229 6.90 13.32 2.77
N TYR A 230 7.32 13.00 1.52
CA TYR A 230 7.17 11.66 0.97
C TYR A 230 8.01 10.64 1.75
N ILE A 231 9.30 10.91 1.96
CA ILE A 231 10.21 10.03 2.71
C ILE A 231 9.80 9.94 4.19
N GLY A 232 9.40 11.05 4.80
CA GLY A 232 8.95 11.09 6.20
C GLY A 232 7.58 10.42 6.42
N GLY A 233 6.70 10.40 5.43
CA GLY A 233 5.42 9.71 5.46
C GLY A 233 5.51 8.18 5.28
N GLU A 234 6.64 7.64 4.80
CA GLU A 234 6.92 6.21 4.78
C GLU A 234 7.43 5.67 6.13
N GLY A 235 7.79 6.56 7.06
CA GLY A 235 8.32 6.23 8.39
C GLY A 235 7.38 6.55 9.57
N ALA A 236 6.12 6.95 9.32
CA ALA A 236 5.13 7.27 10.36
C ALA A 236 3.97 6.28 10.35
#